data_8ea2c15f72eada082f8805ba0201a5e7
#
_entry.id   8ea2c15f72eada082f8805ba0201a5e7
#
_cell.length_a   1.000
_cell.length_b   1.000
_cell.length_c   1.000
_cell.angle_alpha   90.00
_cell.angle_beta   90.00
_cell.angle_gamma   90.00
#
_symmetry.space_group_name_H-M   'P 1'
#
loop_
_entity.id
_entity.type
_entity.pdbx_description
1 polymer ?
#
loop_
_entity_poly.entity_id
_entity_poly.type
_entity_poly.pdbx_seq_one_letter_code
_entity_poly.pdbx_strand_id
1 'polypeptide(L)'
;MSRAFVKEDSGDRAPRRSYGLPPRDDTGFDAAAAEALLEAARAGETASAEQATGYYWGESKLRSHVQRILERARAAGDERLVQLAERFLS
;
A
#
# COMPACT_ATOMS: atom_id res chain seq x y z
N MET A 1 -27.10 -7.73 21.86
CA MET A 1 -26.92 -7.50 21.39
C MET A 1 -26.42 -7.20 20.92
N SER A 2 -26.22 -7.28 20.81
CA SER A 2 -25.73 -7.00 20.06
C SER A 2 -25.19 -6.64 19.57
N ARG A 3 -25.10 -6.72 19.54
CA ARG A 3 -24.67 -6.33 18.86
C ARG A 3 -24.06 -6.10 18.30
N ALA A 4 -23.96 -6.23 18.33
CA ALA A 4 -23.45 -5.99 17.55
C ALA A 4 -22.88 -5.78 17.00
N PHE A 5 -22.86 -5.80 16.99
CA PHE A 5 -22.52 -5.53 16.17
C PHE A 5 -22.00 -5.42 15.57
N VAL A 6 -21.91 -5.58 15.78
CA VAL A 6 -21.67 -5.40 14.89
C VAL A 6 -21.21 -4.96 14.33
N LYS A 7 -21.10 -4.91 14.24
CA LYS A 7 -20.80 -4.48 13.42
C LYS A 7 -20.43 -4.30 12.80
N GLU A 8 -20.36 -4.41 12.70
CA GLU A 8 -20.22 -4.23 11.87
C GLU A 8 -19.90 -3.83 11.31
N ASP A 9 -19.84 -3.95 11.38
CA ASP A 9 -19.72 -3.51 10.59
C ASP A 9 -19.28 -3.15 10.13
N SER A 10 -19.10 -3.27 10.23
CA SER A 10 -18.81 -2.89 9.55
C SER A 10 -18.38 -2.76 8.95
N GLY A 11 -18.28 -3.01 8.96
CA GLY A 11 -17.96 -2.94 8.03
C GLY A 11 -17.75 -2.71 7.37
N ASP A 12 -17.75 -2.87 7.34
CA ASP A 12 -17.78 -2.57 6.52
C ASP A 12 -17.52 -2.01 5.82
N ARG A 13 -17.37 -1.71 5.67
CA ARG A 13 -16.99 -1.11 5.03
C ARG A 13 -16.10 -1.08 4.62
N ALA A 14 -16.07 -1.42 4.65
CA ALA A 14 -15.24 -1.32 4.27
C ALA A 14 -14.24 -1.60 4.08
N PRO A 15 -13.97 -1.92 3.72
CA PRO A 15 -12.79 -2.44 3.65
C PRO A 15 -11.75 -1.60 3.57
N ARG A 16 -11.83 -0.70 4.15
CA ARG A 16 -10.95 0.08 4.12
C ARG A 16 -9.95 -0.32 4.92
N ARG A 17 -8.85 -0.73 4.52
CA ARG A 17 -7.72 -0.96 5.23
C ARG A 17 -7.13 0.28 5.63
N SER A 18 -6.57 0.36 6.79
CA SER A 18 -5.74 1.45 7.22
C SER A 18 -4.31 1.08 6.88
N TYR A 19 -3.72 1.76 5.97
CA TYR A 19 -2.35 1.45 5.55
C TYR A 19 -1.30 2.18 6.37
N GLY A 20 -1.69 2.82 7.45
CA GLY A 20 -0.75 3.59 8.26
C GLY A 20 -0.27 4.85 7.56
N LEU A 21 -1.11 5.40 6.70
CA LEU A 21 -0.71 6.58 5.95
C LEU A 21 -0.75 7.83 6.82
N PRO A 22 0.28 8.68 6.75
CA PRO A 22 0.24 9.96 7.43
C PRO A 22 -0.66 10.93 6.66
N PRO A 23 -0.88 12.15 7.18
CA PRO A 23 -1.64 13.16 6.42
C PRO A 23 -0.99 13.41 5.06
N ARG A 24 -1.81 13.77 4.09
CA ARG A 24 -1.34 13.95 2.73
C ARG A 24 -0.24 14.98 2.58
N ASP A 25 -0.23 16.00 3.41
CA ASP A 25 0.79 17.04 3.34
C ASP A 25 2.05 16.70 4.13
N ASP A 26 2.09 15.52 4.73
CA ASP A 26 3.28 15.08 5.45
C ASP A 26 4.36 14.69 4.45
N THR A 27 5.60 15.06 4.72
CA THR A 27 6.70 14.75 3.81
C THR A 27 6.93 13.25 3.66
N GLY A 28 6.48 12.44 4.63
CA GLY A 28 6.59 10.98 4.55
C GLY A 28 5.44 10.30 3.83
N PHE A 29 4.47 11.07 3.33
CA PHE A 29 3.29 10.46 2.73
C PHE A 29 3.64 9.60 1.51
N ASP A 30 4.49 10.12 0.62
CA ASP A 30 4.80 9.39 -0.60
C ASP A 30 5.53 8.08 -0.32
N ALA A 31 6.45 8.08 0.63
CA ALA A 31 7.13 6.84 1.00
C ALA A 31 6.14 5.83 1.57
N ALA A 32 5.22 6.29 2.42
CA ALA A 32 4.20 5.41 3.00
C ALA A 32 3.24 4.91 1.93
N ALA A 33 2.91 5.76 0.96
CA ALA A 33 2.02 5.36 -0.13
C ALA A 33 2.65 4.29 -1.00
N ALA A 34 3.96 4.40 -1.28
CA ALA A 34 4.67 3.39 -2.06
C ALA A 34 4.61 2.04 -1.35
N GLU A 35 4.84 2.03 -0.05
CA GLU A 35 4.77 0.78 0.71
C GLU A 35 3.36 0.22 0.73
N ALA A 36 2.37 1.08 0.88
CA ALA A 36 0.98 0.62 0.90
C ALA A 36 0.60 -0.04 -0.42
N LEU A 37 1.00 0.55 -1.54
CA LEU A 37 0.68 -0.02 -2.84
C LEU A 37 1.32 -1.40 -3.04
N LEU A 38 2.59 -1.53 -2.64
CA LEU A 38 3.27 -2.81 -2.78
C LEU A 38 2.69 -3.86 -1.84
N GLU A 39 2.39 -3.49 -0.60
CA GLU A 39 1.79 -4.43 0.34
C GLU A 39 0.40 -4.86 -0.10
N ALA A 40 -0.38 -3.92 -0.62
CA ALA A 40 -1.70 -4.27 -1.12
C ALA A 40 -1.62 -5.23 -2.30
N ALA A 41 -0.61 -5.05 -3.15
CA ALA A 41 -0.42 -5.94 -4.28
C ALA A 41 -0.12 -7.37 -3.85
N ARG A 42 0.56 -7.54 -2.72
CA ARG A 42 0.81 -8.87 -2.19
C ARG A 42 -0.50 -9.59 -1.87
N ALA A 43 -1.50 -8.83 -1.46
CA ALA A 43 -2.80 -9.40 -1.10
C ALA A 43 -3.83 -9.32 -2.23
N GLY A 44 -3.43 -8.83 -3.39
CA GLY A 44 -4.36 -8.66 -4.50
C GLY A 44 -5.34 -7.53 -4.31
N GLU A 45 -4.96 -6.51 -3.53
CA GLU A 45 -5.85 -5.41 -3.17
C GLU A 45 -5.32 -4.06 -3.64
N THR A 46 -4.67 -4.05 -4.78
CA THR A 46 -4.06 -2.82 -5.31
C THR A 46 -5.08 -1.69 -5.43
N ALA A 47 -6.29 -1.98 -5.90
CA ALA A 47 -7.30 -0.94 -6.07
C ALA A 47 -7.65 -0.26 -4.75
N SER A 48 -7.67 -1.02 -3.66
CA SER A 48 -7.94 -0.45 -2.34
C SER A 48 -6.86 0.56 -1.95
N ALA A 49 -5.60 0.21 -2.19
CA ALA A 49 -4.50 1.10 -1.87
C ALA A 49 -4.49 2.31 -2.80
N GLU A 50 -4.87 2.14 -4.06
CA GLU A 50 -4.97 3.27 -4.98
C GLU A 50 -6.00 4.27 -4.48
N GLN A 51 -7.12 3.79 -3.98
CA GLN A 51 -8.11 4.69 -3.41
C GLN A 51 -7.60 5.38 -2.15
N ALA A 52 -6.91 4.63 -1.29
CA ALA A 52 -6.44 5.19 -0.03
C ALA A 52 -5.33 6.21 -0.23
N THR A 53 -4.44 5.97 -1.18
CA THR A 53 -3.29 6.84 -1.39
C THR A 53 -3.56 7.95 -2.38
N GLY A 54 -4.50 7.74 -3.30
CA GLY A 54 -4.73 8.68 -4.39
C GLY A 54 -3.73 8.53 -5.52
N TYR A 55 -2.85 7.53 -5.46
CA TYR A 55 -1.89 7.24 -6.51
C TYR A 55 -2.22 5.93 -7.18
N TYR A 56 -1.99 5.86 -8.48
CA TYR A 56 -2.15 4.61 -9.21
C TYR A 56 -0.85 3.83 -9.25
N TRP A 57 -0.98 2.55 -9.49
CA TRP A 57 0.18 1.67 -9.65
C TRP A 57 1.08 2.22 -10.74
N GLY A 58 2.36 2.30 -10.45
CA GLY A 58 3.34 2.82 -11.40
C GLY A 58 3.54 4.32 -11.35
N GLU A 59 2.95 4.99 -10.36
CA GLU A 59 3.04 6.44 -10.25
C GLU A 59 4.48 6.92 -10.24
N SER A 60 4.80 7.86 -11.13
CA SER A 60 6.18 8.32 -11.30
C SER A 60 6.73 9.01 -10.05
N LYS A 61 5.88 9.66 -9.28
CA LYS A 61 6.32 10.34 -8.06
C LYS A 61 6.82 9.36 -7.01
N LEU A 62 6.43 8.10 -7.11
CA LEU A 62 6.80 7.09 -6.13
C LEU A 62 7.99 6.25 -6.55
N ARG A 63 8.51 6.46 -7.77
CA ARG A 63 9.54 5.57 -8.28
C ARG A 63 10.79 5.50 -7.40
N SER A 64 11.26 6.63 -6.90
CA SER A 64 12.45 6.62 -6.05
C SER A 64 12.19 5.88 -4.75
N HIS A 65 10.99 5.99 -4.20
CA HIS A 65 10.62 5.26 -2.98
C HIS A 65 10.54 3.77 -3.25
N VAL A 66 9.94 3.39 -4.37
CA VAL A 66 9.84 1.98 -4.74
C VAL A 66 11.22 1.40 -5.01
N GLN A 67 12.12 2.19 -5.60
CA GLN A 67 13.49 1.75 -5.83
C GLN A 67 14.18 1.38 -4.50
N ARG A 68 13.98 2.19 -3.47
CA ARG A 68 14.53 1.89 -2.16
C ARG A 68 13.93 0.63 -1.57
N ILE A 69 12.62 0.46 -1.75
CA ILE A 69 11.96 -0.75 -1.26
C ILE A 69 12.52 -1.97 -1.98
N LEU A 70 12.76 -1.85 -3.29
CA LEU A 70 13.34 -2.92 -4.08
C LEU A 70 14.70 -3.33 -3.52
N GLU A 71 15.56 -2.36 -3.26
CA GLU A 71 16.89 -2.64 -2.75
C GLU A 71 16.82 -3.30 -1.38
N ARG A 72 15.94 -2.82 -0.53
CA ARG A 72 15.75 -3.38 0.80
C ARG A 72 15.22 -4.81 0.71
N ALA A 73 14.30 -5.05 -0.22
CA ALA A 73 13.73 -6.38 -0.40
C ALA A 73 14.77 -7.37 -0.90
N ARG A 74 15.66 -6.94 -1.80
CA ARG A 74 16.75 -7.78 -2.27
C ARG A 74 17.68 -8.16 -1.13
N ALA A 75 18.01 -7.19 -0.30
CA ALA A 75 18.88 -7.44 0.85
C ALA A 75 18.25 -8.40 1.85
N ALA A 76 16.92 -8.34 1.97
CA ALA A 76 16.19 -9.21 2.90
C ALA A 76 15.85 -10.57 2.30
N GLY A 77 16.05 -10.76 1.01
CA GLY A 77 15.67 -12.01 0.35
C GLY A 77 14.19 -12.17 0.14
N ASP A 78 13.44 -11.06 0.14
CA ASP A 78 11.99 -11.09 -0.04
C ASP A 78 11.66 -11.05 -1.53
N GLU A 79 11.69 -12.22 -2.16
CA GLU A 79 11.56 -12.31 -3.61
C GLU A 79 10.22 -11.81 -4.13
N ARG A 80 9.16 -12.05 -3.37
CA ARG A 80 7.84 -11.59 -3.81
C ARG A 80 7.80 -10.07 -3.88
N LEU A 81 8.34 -9.42 -2.86
CA LEU A 81 8.37 -7.97 -2.85
C LEU A 81 9.28 -7.43 -3.93
N VAL A 82 10.41 -8.11 -4.20
CA VAL A 82 11.29 -7.74 -5.30
C VAL A 82 10.52 -7.75 -6.62
N GLN A 83 9.75 -8.81 -6.87
CA GLN A 83 8.99 -8.93 -8.10
C GLN A 83 7.95 -7.82 -8.24
N LEU A 84 7.27 -7.52 -7.14
CA LEU A 84 6.24 -6.48 -7.16
C LEU A 84 6.86 -5.10 -7.40
N ALA A 85 7.98 -4.83 -6.76
CA ALA A 85 8.64 -3.53 -6.94
C ALA A 85 9.16 -3.39 -8.36
N GLU A 86 9.74 -4.44 -8.92
CA GLU A 86 10.19 -4.40 -10.30
C GLU A 86 9.04 -4.17 -11.27
N ARG A 87 7.91 -4.79 -11.00
CA ARG A 87 6.73 -4.61 -11.83
C ARG A 87 6.23 -3.16 -11.75
N PHE A 88 6.28 -2.58 -10.57
CA PHE A 88 5.89 -1.19 -10.40
C PHE A 88 6.78 -0.27 -11.24
N LEU A 89 8.06 -0.58 -11.28
CA LEU A 89 9.05 0.27 -11.94
C LEU A 89 9.17 0.03 -13.45
N SER A 90 8.57 -1.02 -13.94
CA SER A 90 8.72 -1.38 -15.36
C SER A 90 7.92 -0.49 -16.31
#